data_5fc67d2658a63dac62f9385b36198ce0
#
_entry.id   5fc67d2658a63dac62f9385b36198ce0
#
_cell.length_a   1.000
_cell.length_b   1.000
_cell.length_c   1.000
_cell.angle_alpha   90.00
_cell.angle_beta   90.00
_cell.angle_gamma   90.00
#
_symmetry.space_group_name_H-M   'P 1'
#
loop_
_entity.id
_entity.type
_entity.pdbx_description
1 polymer ?
#
loop_
_entity_poly.entity_id
_entity_poly.type
_entity_poly.pdbx_seq_one_letter_code
_entity_poly.pdbx_strand_id
1 'polypeptide(L)'
;MALDIRGMCPLLQVFDMATSVKFYCDVLGFEIHATDQNTIAPDHNWVWLVRGDIHLMLNTAYEPEHRPPKPDPRRSANHNDTCLYFGAPDVDAVYASLQERGIKSEKPKIAPYGMKQLYLRDPDGFGLCFQWKAESKKQRRNENRNQLRSIARVGRRG
;
A
#
# COMPACT_ATOMS: atom_id res chain seq x y z
N MET A 1 21.78 14.17 -24.84
CA MET A 1 22.22 13.88 -23.47
C MET A 1 21.02 13.32 -22.71
N ALA A 2 21.14 12.17 -22.04
CA ALA A 2 20.08 11.65 -21.16
C ALA A 2 20.08 12.43 -19.83
N LEU A 3 18.90 12.64 -19.22
CA LEU A 3 18.76 13.24 -17.90
C LEU A 3 19.23 12.24 -16.83
N ASP A 4 19.98 12.69 -15.83
CA ASP A 4 20.37 11.88 -14.66
C ASP A 4 19.24 11.89 -13.63
N ILE A 5 18.22 11.02 -13.84
CA ILE A 5 17.09 10.82 -12.93
C ILE A 5 17.40 9.62 -12.04
N ARG A 6 17.46 9.83 -10.70
CA ARG A 6 17.89 8.82 -9.73
C ARG A 6 16.77 8.27 -8.85
N GLY A 7 15.55 8.75 -8.99
CA GLY A 7 14.43 8.26 -8.20
C GLY A 7 13.13 8.96 -8.52
N MET A 8 12.06 8.45 -7.93
CA MET A 8 10.73 9.04 -7.98
C MET A 8 10.08 8.86 -6.62
N CYS A 9 9.40 9.90 -6.14
CA CYS A 9 8.57 9.83 -4.94
C CYS A 9 7.23 10.48 -5.25
N PRO A 10 6.12 9.72 -5.25
CA PRO A 10 4.79 10.29 -5.42
C PRO A 10 4.46 11.24 -4.27
N LEU A 11 3.72 12.31 -4.57
CA LEU A 11 3.12 13.19 -3.58
C LEU A 11 1.61 13.15 -3.74
N LEU A 12 0.89 12.79 -2.68
CA LEU A 12 -0.56 12.78 -2.63
C LEU A 12 -1.08 13.96 -1.82
N GLN A 13 -2.08 14.63 -2.37
CA GLN A 13 -2.81 15.68 -1.65
C GLN A 13 -3.87 15.03 -0.77
N VAL A 14 -3.80 15.20 0.54
CA VAL A 14 -4.72 14.57 1.50
C VAL A 14 -5.64 15.60 2.15
N PHE A 15 -6.87 15.20 2.46
CA PHE A 15 -7.85 16.05 3.13
C PHE A 15 -7.54 16.24 4.61
N ASP A 16 -7.17 15.13 5.28
CA ASP A 16 -6.86 15.09 6.70
C ASP A 16 -5.57 14.32 6.92
N MET A 17 -4.52 15.03 7.30
CA MET A 17 -3.18 14.47 7.45
C MET A 17 -3.14 13.36 8.50
N ALA A 18 -3.77 13.57 9.65
CA ALA A 18 -3.77 12.58 10.74
C ALA A 18 -4.41 11.26 10.30
N THR A 19 -5.55 11.33 9.60
CA THR A 19 -6.23 10.15 9.05
C THR A 19 -5.36 9.43 8.03
N SER A 20 -4.71 10.16 7.13
CA SER A 20 -3.88 9.57 6.08
C SER A 20 -2.59 8.98 6.64
N VAL A 21 -1.89 9.67 7.54
CA VAL A 21 -0.71 9.14 8.24
C VAL A 21 -1.07 7.86 9.00
N LYS A 22 -2.18 7.85 9.75
CA LYS A 22 -2.64 6.66 10.45
C LYS A 22 -2.90 5.50 9.49
N PHE A 23 -3.54 5.74 8.34
CA PHE A 23 -3.77 4.70 7.35
C PHE A 23 -2.45 4.15 6.79
N TYR A 24 -1.54 5.00 6.33
CA TYR A 24 -0.28 4.54 5.75
C TYR A 24 0.66 3.89 6.78
N CYS A 25 0.71 4.39 8.02
CA CYS A 25 1.57 3.83 9.06
C CYS A 25 0.93 2.60 9.72
N ASP A 26 -0.27 2.70 10.27
CA ASP A 26 -0.86 1.63 11.07
C ASP A 26 -1.38 0.48 10.21
N VAL A 27 -1.91 0.78 9.00
CA VAL A 27 -2.48 -0.25 8.12
C VAL A 27 -1.43 -0.80 7.16
N LEU A 28 -0.67 0.06 6.49
CA LEU A 28 0.28 -0.34 5.47
C LEU A 28 1.72 -0.49 5.97
N GLY A 29 2.01 -0.06 7.20
CA GLY A 29 3.32 -0.24 7.85
C GLY A 29 4.41 0.67 7.28
N PHE A 30 4.06 1.87 6.83
CA PHE A 30 5.03 2.92 6.55
C PHE A 30 5.52 3.55 7.85
N GLU A 31 6.68 4.19 7.79
CA GLU A 31 7.28 4.96 8.88
C GLU A 31 7.44 6.42 8.45
N ILE A 32 7.28 7.35 9.39
CA ILE A 32 7.52 8.77 9.12
C ILE A 32 9.03 8.97 9.04
N HIS A 33 9.50 9.42 7.88
CA HIS A 33 10.91 9.76 7.64
C HIS A 33 11.21 11.22 7.93
N ALA A 34 10.34 12.13 7.52
CA ALA A 34 10.44 13.56 7.76
C ALA A 34 9.06 14.24 7.73
N THR A 35 8.99 15.40 8.37
CA THR A 35 7.79 16.27 8.37
C THR A 35 8.23 17.71 8.14
N ASP A 36 7.27 18.60 7.86
CA ASP A 36 7.50 20.02 7.91
C ASP A 36 7.84 20.45 9.35
N GLN A 37 8.90 21.22 9.52
CA GLN A 37 9.42 21.60 10.84
C GLN A 37 8.56 22.66 11.57
N ASN A 38 7.55 23.20 10.91
CA ASN A 38 6.77 24.33 11.41
C ASN A 38 5.46 23.93 12.10
N THR A 39 5.15 22.62 12.15
CA THR A 39 3.90 22.11 12.72
C THR A 39 4.15 21.02 13.75
N ILE A 40 3.22 20.88 14.70
CA ILE A 40 3.27 19.86 15.76
C ILE A 40 2.31 18.74 15.35
N ALA A 41 2.71 17.46 15.53
CA ALA A 41 1.82 16.34 15.30
C ALA A 41 0.50 16.51 16.09
N PRO A 42 -0.68 16.21 15.51
CA PRO A 42 -0.91 15.56 14.21
C PRO A 42 -1.06 16.52 13.02
N ASP A 43 -0.89 17.82 13.20
CA ASP A 43 -1.25 18.87 12.24
C ASP A 43 -0.12 19.23 11.26
N HIS A 44 0.65 18.22 10.83
CA HIS A 44 1.65 18.43 9.79
C HIS A 44 1.00 18.78 8.45
N ASN A 45 1.57 19.76 7.73
CA ASN A 45 1.14 20.11 6.38
C ASN A 45 1.79 19.21 5.33
N TRP A 46 2.97 18.66 5.63
CA TRP A 46 3.72 17.76 4.77
C TRP A 46 4.38 16.64 5.58
N VAL A 47 4.30 15.41 5.06
CA VAL A 47 4.93 14.23 5.67
C VAL A 47 5.59 13.39 4.57
N TRP A 48 6.80 12.94 4.82
CA TRP A 48 7.52 11.97 4.00
C TRP A 48 7.50 10.61 4.69
N LEU A 49 6.90 9.64 4.05
CA LEU A 49 6.75 8.26 4.51
C LEU A 49 7.70 7.34 3.77
N VAL A 50 8.25 6.34 4.48
CA VAL A 50 9.12 5.30 3.91
C VAL A 50 8.69 3.91 4.37
N ARG A 51 8.92 2.91 3.50
CA ARG A 51 8.83 1.50 3.83
C ARG A 51 9.85 0.71 3.01
N GLY A 52 10.99 0.38 3.60
CA GLY A 52 12.14 -0.10 2.83
C GLY A 52 12.56 0.95 1.79
N ASP A 53 12.62 0.55 0.53
CA ASP A 53 12.98 1.45 -0.58
C ASP A 53 11.78 2.18 -1.19
N ILE A 54 10.58 2.04 -0.59
CA ILE A 54 9.37 2.72 -1.06
C ILE A 54 9.24 4.06 -0.37
N HIS A 55 9.08 5.12 -1.14
CA HIS A 55 8.92 6.49 -0.68
C HIS A 55 7.56 7.03 -1.12
N LEU A 56 6.90 7.77 -0.23
CA LEU A 56 5.62 8.43 -0.48
C LEU A 56 5.58 9.74 0.29
N MET A 57 5.17 10.82 -0.34
CA MET A 57 4.92 12.10 0.33
C MET A 57 3.41 12.36 0.42
N LEU A 58 2.99 12.91 1.55
CA LEU A 58 1.65 13.44 1.77
C LEU A 58 1.74 14.95 1.97
N ASN A 59 0.81 15.68 1.39
CA ASN A 59 0.67 17.12 1.60
C ASN A 59 -0.80 17.46 1.85
N THR A 60 -1.09 18.41 2.72
CA THR A 60 -2.47 18.84 2.96
C THR A 60 -3.06 19.49 1.71
N ALA A 61 -4.32 19.16 1.40
CA ALA A 61 -5.05 19.76 0.29
C ALA A 61 -5.57 21.18 0.63
N TYR A 62 -5.60 21.50 1.93
CA TYR A 62 -6.13 22.77 2.45
C TYR A 62 -5.26 23.23 3.62
N GLU A 63 -5.04 24.53 3.69
CA GLU A 63 -4.54 25.13 4.91
C GLU A 63 -5.57 24.97 6.03
N PRO A 64 -5.16 24.84 7.31
CA PRO A 64 -6.07 24.57 8.43
C PRO A 64 -7.30 25.48 8.48
N GLU A 65 -7.10 26.77 8.21
CA GLU A 65 -8.17 27.81 8.25
C GLU A 65 -9.15 27.70 7.09
N HIS A 66 -8.75 27.07 6.00
CA HIS A 66 -9.55 26.96 4.76
C HIS A 66 -10.11 25.54 4.55
N ARG A 67 -9.78 24.59 5.44
CA ARG A 67 -10.26 23.22 5.32
C ARG A 67 -11.77 23.16 5.55
N PRO A 68 -12.57 22.71 4.58
CA PRO A 68 -14.00 22.55 4.77
C PRO A 68 -14.30 21.48 5.83
N PRO A 69 -15.47 21.52 6.51
CA PRO A 69 -15.79 20.59 7.59
C PRO A 69 -15.94 19.13 7.13
N LYS A 70 -16.09 18.91 5.83
CA LYS A 70 -16.20 17.56 5.22
C LYS A 70 -15.43 17.51 3.90
N PRO A 71 -14.87 16.32 3.52
CA PRO A 71 -14.27 16.13 2.21
C PRO A 71 -15.27 16.41 1.09
N ASP A 72 -14.82 17.04 0.01
CA ASP A 72 -15.61 17.15 -1.22
C ASP A 72 -15.61 15.79 -1.94
N PRO A 73 -16.80 15.16 -2.14
CA PRO A 73 -16.89 13.88 -2.86
C PRO A 73 -16.37 13.96 -4.31
N ARG A 74 -16.44 15.13 -4.95
CA ARG A 74 -15.92 15.34 -6.31
C ARG A 74 -14.41 15.24 -6.34
N ARG A 75 -13.73 15.79 -5.31
CA ARG A 75 -12.27 15.67 -5.18
C ARG A 75 -11.86 14.21 -5.07
N SER A 76 -12.48 13.46 -4.17
CA SER A 76 -12.19 12.03 -4.01
C SER A 76 -12.53 11.22 -5.26
N ALA A 77 -13.60 11.57 -5.99
CA ALA A 77 -13.95 10.93 -7.25
C ALA A 77 -12.92 11.20 -8.36
N ASN A 78 -12.28 12.36 -8.38
CA ASN A 78 -11.21 12.69 -9.34
C ASN A 78 -9.94 11.88 -9.14
N HIS A 79 -9.75 11.24 -7.98
CA HIS A 79 -8.62 10.34 -7.75
C HIS A 79 -8.84 8.91 -8.30
N ASN A 80 -9.99 8.64 -8.91
CA ASN A 80 -10.34 7.32 -9.43
C ASN A 80 -9.43 6.81 -10.55
N ASP A 81 -8.79 7.70 -11.29
CA ASP A 81 -7.86 7.40 -12.38
C ASP A 81 -6.39 7.28 -11.92
N THR A 82 -6.12 7.56 -10.63
CA THR A 82 -4.78 7.45 -10.04
C THR A 82 -4.67 6.18 -9.20
N CYS A 83 -3.67 5.35 -9.49
CA CYS A 83 -3.40 4.13 -8.72
C CYS A 83 -1.90 3.92 -8.51
N LEU A 84 -1.51 3.73 -7.25
CA LEU A 84 -0.15 3.34 -6.87
C LEU A 84 -0.04 1.82 -6.84
N TYR A 85 0.96 1.27 -7.52
CA TYR A 85 1.20 -0.16 -7.61
C TYR A 85 2.36 -0.57 -6.71
N PHE A 86 2.10 -1.45 -5.76
CA PHE A 86 3.07 -2.00 -4.80
C PHE A 86 3.40 -3.45 -5.16
N GLY A 87 4.69 -3.78 -5.23
CA GLY A 87 5.14 -5.16 -5.32
C GLY A 87 4.95 -5.87 -3.98
N ALA A 88 4.13 -6.92 -3.95
CA ALA A 88 3.85 -7.72 -2.76
C ALA A 88 3.92 -9.21 -3.10
N PRO A 89 5.02 -9.90 -2.75
CA PRO A 89 5.20 -11.31 -3.10
C PRO A 89 4.07 -12.22 -2.61
N ASP A 90 3.52 -11.95 -1.44
CA ASP A 90 2.35 -12.65 -0.90
C ASP A 90 1.14 -11.72 -0.80
N VAL A 91 0.37 -11.64 -1.90
CA VAL A 91 -0.84 -10.82 -1.98
C VAL A 91 -1.96 -11.37 -1.08
N ASP A 92 -1.98 -12.69 -0.80
CA ASP A 92 -2.97 -13.28 0.11
C ASP A 92 -2.70 -12.88 1.56
N ALA A 93 -1.43 -12.84 1.97
CA ALA A 93 -1.05 -12.35 3.30
C ALA A 93 -1.39 -10.86 3.46
N VAL A 94 -1.19 -10.03 2.43
CA VAL A 94 -1.65 -8.64 2.46
C VAL A 94 -3.17 -8.58 2.67
N TYR A 95 -3.95 -9.37 1.92
CA TYR A 95 -5.40 -9.43 2.09
C TYR A 95 -5.79 -9.84 3.52
N ALA A 96 -5.21 -10.91 4.06
CA ALA A 96 -5.49 -11.38 5.42
C ALA A 96 -5.19 -10.30 6.47
N SER A 97 -4.03 -9.64 6.37
CA SER A 97 -3.63 -8.56 7.26
C SER A 97 -4.60 -7.36 7.22
N LEU A 98 -5.11 -7.00 6.03
CA LEU A 98 -6.12 -5.95 5.90
C LEU A 98 -7.44 -6.33 6.56
N GLN A 99 -7.90 -7.59 6.38
CA GLN A 99 -9.12 -8.08 7.05
C GLN A 99 -9.00 -8.08 8.57
N GLU A 100 -7.86 -8.52 9.13
CA GLU A 100 -7.58 -8.47 10.56
C GLU A 100 -7.64 -7.05 11.14
N ARG A 101 -7.25 -6.04 10.34
CA ARG A 101 -7.35 -4.61 10.69
C ARG A 101 -8.73 -3.99 10.40
N GLY A 102 -9.70 -4.79 9.96
CA GLY A 102 -11.05 -4.31 9.63
C GLY A 102 -11.14 -3.50 8.33
N ILE A 103 -10.12 -3.54 7.48
CA ILE A 103 -10.11 -2.85 6.19
C ILE A 103 -10.86 -3.69 5.16
N LYS A 104 -11.96 -3.16 4.65
CA LYS A 104 -12.75 -3.84 3.63
C LYS A 104 -12.08 -3.73 2.26
N SER A 105 -11.86 -4.86 1.62
CA SER A 105 -11.38 -4.96 0.23
C SER A 105 -11.97 -6.19 -0.45
N GLU A 106 -12.01 -6.20 -1.78
CA GLU A 106 -12.31 -7.41 -2.51
C GLU A 106 -11.17 -8.42 -2.36
N LYS A 107 -11.50 -9.71 -2.53
CA LYS A 107 -10.48 -10.77 -2.55
C LYS A 107 -9.52 -10.56 -3.73
N PRO A 108 -8.24 -10.94 -3.57
CA PRO A 108 -7.27 -10.90 -4.67
C PRO A 108 -7.77 -11.68 -5.90
N LYS A 109 -7.55 -11.11 -7.10
CA LYS A 109 -7.91 -11.72 -8.38
C LYS A 109 -6.67 -11.87 -9.26
N ILE A 110 -6.66 -12.90 -10.11
CA ILE A 110 -5.59 -13.07 -11.10
C ILE A 110 -6.05 -12.38 -12.38
N ALA A 111 -5.29 -11.38 -12.80
CA ALA A 111 -5.51 -10.68 -14.06
C ALA A 111 -5.14 -11.58 -15.26
N PRO A 112 -5.73 -11.34 -16.46
CA PRO A 112 -5.46 -12.16 -17.65
C PRO A 112 -3.97 -12.24 -18.04
N TYR A 113 -3.18 -11.24 -17.68
CA TYR A 113 -1.74 -11.18 -17.91
C TYR A 113 -0.89 -11.84 -16.80
N GLY A 114 -1.53 -12.60 -15.89
CA GLY A 114 -0.84 -13.45 -14.92
C GLY A 114 -0.35 -12.76 -13.64
N MET A 115 -0.81 -11.56 -13.34
CA MET A 115 -0.57 -10.90 -12.06
C MET A 115 -1.72 -11.16 -11.10
N LYS A 116 -1.42 -11.57 -9.87
CA LYS A 116 -2.38 -11.59 -8.77
C LYS A 116 -2.44 -10.19 -8.17
N GLN A 117 -3.62 -9.63 -8.06
CA GLN A 117 -3.84 -8.23 -7.69
C GLN A 117 -4.90 -8.09 -6.61
N LEU A 118 -4.64 -7.20 -5.66
CA LEU A 118 -5.55 -6.75 -4.61
C LEU A 118 -5.67 -5.23 -4.70
N TYR A 119 -6.89 -4.75 -4.86
CA TYR A 119 -7.17 -3.32 -4.95
C TYR A 119 -7.88 -2.82 -3.70
N LEU A 120 -7.49 -1.65 -3.26
CA LEU A 120 -8.22 -0.86 -2.26
C LEU A 120 -8.06 0.63 -2.54
N ARG A 121 -8.73 1.46 -1.74
CA ARG A 121 -8.56 2.91 -1.77
C ARG A 121 -8.07 3.41 -0.43
N ASP A 122 -7.25 4.45 -0.50
CA ASP A 122 -6.87 5.20 0.68
C ASP A 122 -8.01 6.12 1.16
N PRO A 123 -7.87 6.82 2.29
CA PRO A 123 -8.91 7.72 2.83
C PRO A 123 -9.32 8.86 1.89
N ASP A 124 -8.45 9.26 0.97
CA ASP A 124 -8.70 10.32 -0.02
C ASP A 124 -9.19 9.80 -1.38
N GLY A 125 -9.34 8.47 -1.53
CA GLY A 125 -9.84 7.86 -2.75
C GLY A 125 -8.78 7.49 -3.77
N PHE A 126 -7.48 7.69 -3.49
CA PHE A 126 -6.41 7.20 -4.35
C PHE A 126 -6.41 5.67 -4.41
N GLY A 127 -6.28 5.13 -5.61
CA GLY A 127 -6.18 3.69 -5.81
C GLY A 127 -4.85 3.13 -5.32
N LEU A 128 -4.89 1.98 -4.66
CA LEU A 128 -3.71 1.22 -4.26
C LEU A 128 -3.87 -0.21 -4.78
N CYS A 129 -2.87 -0.72 -5.48
CA CYS A 129 -2.83 -2.07 -6.01
C CYS A 129 -1.62 -2.81 -5.45
N PHE A 130 -1.85 -3.87 -4.69
CA PHE A 130 -0.80 -4.81 -4.28
C PHE A 130 -0.77 -5.95 -5.27
N GLN A 131 0.38 -6.20 -5.89
CA GLN A 131 0.46 -7.21 -6.93
C GLN A 131 1.77 -8.00 -6.92
N TRP A 132 1.66 -9.23 -7.39
CA TRP A 132 2.80 -10.08 -7.70
C TRP A 132 2.45 -11.07 -8.81
N LYS A 133 3.48 -11.63 -9.44
CA LYS A 133 3.28 -12.66 -10.47
C LYS A 133 2.56 -13.87 -9.84
N ALA A 134 1.42 -14.26 -10.42
CA ALA A 134 0.69 -15.43 -9.95
C ALA A 134 1.53 -16.70 -10.16
N GLU A 135 1.60 -17.55 -9.14
CA GLU A 135 2.25 -18.86 -9.26
C GLU A 135 1.53 -19.71 -10.30
N SER A 136 2.30 -20.34 -11.18
CA SER A 136 1.75 -21.31 -12.10
C SER A 136 1.28 -22.56 -11.33
N LYS A 137 0.24 -23.24 -11.85
CA LYS A 137 -0.24 -24.53 -11.27
C LYS A 137 0.90 -25.55 -11.11
N LYS A 138 1.94 -25.48 -11.96
CA LYS A 138 3.12 -26.35 -11.93
C LYS A 138 4.05 -26.01 -10.76
N GLN A 139 4.22 -24.74 -10.45
CA GLN A 139 5.03 -24.28 -9.31
C GLN A 139 4.38 -24.69 -7.98
N ARG A 140 3.09 -24.42 -7.77
CA ARG A 140 2.34 -24.86 -6.57
C ARG A 140 2.43 -26.38 -6.34
N ARG A 141 2.33 -27.18 -7.40
CA ARG A 141 2.48 -28.64 -7.28
C ARG A 141 3.88 -29.07 -6.82
N ASN A 142 4.91 -28.38 -7.31
CA ASN A 142 6.29 -28.69 -6.95
C ASN A 142 6.61 -28.25 -5.50
N GLU A 143 6.14 -27.10 -5.06
CA GLU A 143 6.33 -26.61 -3.70
C GLU A 143 5.62 -27.50 -2.66
N ASN A 144 4.35 -27.85 -2.89
CA ASN A 144 3.63 -28.81 -2.05
C ASN A 144 4.33 -30.16 -1.99
N ARG A 145 4.88 -30.67 -3.11
CA ARG A 145 5.62 -31.91 -3.15
C ARG A 145 6.93 -31.85 -2.37
N ASN A 146 7.62 -30.71 -2.42
CA ASN A 146 8.85 -30.48 -1.66
C ASN A 146 8.58 -30.32 -0.16
N GLN A 147 7.50 -29.63 0.21
CA GLN A 147 7.08 -29.48 1.61
C GLN A 147 6.70 -30.82 2.23
N LEU A 148 5.93 -31.67 1.53
CA LEU A 148 5.60 -33.02 1.98
C LEU A 148 6.84 -33.92 2.14
N ARG A 149 7.82 -33.79 1.25
CA ARG A 149 9.09 -34.51 1.35
C ARG A 149 9.95 -34.06 2.53
N SER A 150 9.93 -32.78 2.86
CA SER A 150 10.63 -32.21 4.02
C SER A 150 10.04 -32.75 5.33
N ILE A 151 8.72 -32.74 5.47
CA ILE A 151 8.00 -33.26 6.64
C ILE A 151 8.28 -34.77 6.82
N ALA A 152 8.23 -35.55 5.74
CA ALA A 152 8.51 -37.00 5.78
C ALA A 152 9.94 -37.31 6.17
N ARG A 153 10.93 -36.44 5.92
CA ARG A 153 12.34 -36.62 6.36
C ARG A 153 12.54 -36.31 7.84
N VAL A 154 11.83 -35.38 8.41
CA VAL A 154 11.88 -35.02 9.84
C VAL A 154 11.26 -36.13 10.69
N GLY A 155 10.14 -36.72 10.28
CA GLY A 155 9.49 -37.82 10.99
C GLY A 155 10.19 -39.17 10.96
N ARG A 156 11.30 -39.34 10.22
CA ARG A 156 12.11 -40.57 10.19
C ARG A 156 13.39 -40.50 11.04
N ARG A 157 13.64 -39.41 11.74
CA ARG A 157 14.80 -39.18 12.60
C ARG A 157 14.48 -39.09 14.10
N GLY A 158 13.24 -39.41 14.49
CA GLY A 158 12.79 -39.53 15.86
C GLY A 158 12.56 -40.96 16.30
#